data_bf956c7897d5a6771c198fad72284520
#
_entry.id   bf956c7897d5a6771c198fad72284520
#
_cell.length_a   1.000
_cell.length_b   1.000
_cell.length_c   1.000
_cell.angle_alpha   90.00
_cell.angle_beta   90.00
_cell.angle_gamma   90.00
#
_symmetry.space_group_name_H-M   'P 1'
#
loop_
_entity.id
_entity.type
_entity.pdbx_description
1 polymer ?
#
loop_
_entity_poly.entity_id
_entity_poly.type
_entity_poly.pdbx_seq_one_letter_code
_entity_poly.pdbx_strand_id
1 'polypeptide(L)' 'MEGGTMELTIIDQLLICLVDRPRNVPMAMREAGYDQDEISSAWREARRAGYTESTGLGMDRLTAVGRARAAHLPRP' A
#
# COMPACT_ATOMS: atom_id res chain seq x y z
N MET A 1 25.45 7.51 -9.46
CA MET A 1 24.75 7.46 -9.24
C MET A 1 24.15 7.32 -8.67
N GLU A 2 23.98 7.63 -8.46
CA GLU A 2 23.36 7.40 -7.79
C GLU A 2 22.59 6.73 -7.74
N GLY A 3 22.97 6.44 -7.58
CA GLY A 3 22.41 5.29 -7.25
C GLY A 3 21.01 5.28 -7.01
N GLY A 4 20.36 4.84 -7.49
CA GLY A 4 19.01 4.87 -7.49
C GLY A 4 18.37 4.59 -6.19
N THR A 5 18.06 5.65 -5.48
CA THR A 5 17.06 5.53 -4.45
C THR A 5 15.74 5.37 -5.18
N MET A 6 15.14 4.21 -5.07
CA MET A 6 13.83 4.01 -5.67
C MET A 6 12.80 4.69 -4.80
N GLU A 7 12.14 5.72 -5.34
CA GLU A 7 11.05 6.35 -4.63
C GLU A 7 9.84 5.44 -4.63
N LEU A 8 9.29 5.20 -3.46
CA LEU A 8 8.06 4.43 -3.35
C LEU A 8 6.88 5.32 -3.75
N THR A 9 6.01 4.79 -4.58
CA THR A 9 4.75 5.46 -4.88
C THR A 9 3.81 5.31 -3.68
N ILE A 10 2.75 6.09 -3.65
CA ILE A 10 1.75 5.96 -2.58
C ILE A 10 1.14 4.56 -2.57
N ILE A 11 0.96 3.97 -3.75
CA ILE A 11 0.43 2.60 -3.85
C ILE A 11 1.41 1.62 -3.20
N ASP A 12 2.70 1.75 -3.51
CA ASP A 12 3.73 0.89 -2.93
C ASP A 12 3.76 1.03 -1.41
N GLN A 13 3.65 2.26 -0.91
CA GLN A 13 3.63 2.51 0.53
C GLN A 13 2.41 1.84 1.17
N LEU A 14 1.26 1.92 0.50
CA LEU A 14 0.04 1.27 0.98
C LEU A 14 0.23 -0.25 1.09
N LEU A 15 0.84 -0.86 0.08
CA LEU A 15 1.08 -2.30 0.10
C LEU A 15 2.02 -2.72 1.23
N ILE A 16 3.06 -1.92 1.47
CA ILE A 16 3.98 -2.17 2.59
C ILE A 16 3.23 -2.08 3.91
N CYS A 17 2.38 -1.08 4.08
CA CYS A 17 1.59 -0.93 5.31
C CYS A 17 0.65 -2.10 5.51
N LEU A 18 0.06 -2.62 4.43
CA LEU A 18 -0.82 -3.78 4.52
C LEU A 18 -0.08 -5.03 4.99
N VAL A 19 1.19 -5.17 4.63
CA VAL A 19 2.00 -6.29 5.09
C VAL A 19 2.44 -6.10 6.53
N ASP A 20 2.93 -4.91 6.86
CA ASP A 20 3.58 -4.67 8.16
C ASP A 20 2.60 -4.31 9.27
N ARG A 21 1.53 -3.59 8.94
CA ARG A 21 0.56 -3.11 9.94
C ARG A 21 -0.87 -3.22 9.39
N PRO A 22 -1.34 -4.43 9.10
CA PRO A 22 -2.64 -4.60 8.42
C PRO A 22 -3.83 -4.02 9.19
N ARG A 23 -3.71 -3.87 10.51
CA ARG A 23 -4.80 -3.35 11.33
C ARG A 23 -4.76 -1.83 11.50
N ASN A 24 -3.65 -1.21 11.12
CA ASN A 24 -3.45 0.22 11.33
C ASN A 24 -2.98 0.93 10.07
N VAL A 25 -3.46 0.48 8.91
CA VAL A 25 -3.02 1.05 7.62
C VAL A 25 -3.29 2.55 7.53
N PRO A 26 -4.49 3.06 7.88
CA PRO A 26 -4.71 4.51 7.78
C PRO A 26 -3.74 5.31 8.65
N MET A 27 -3.49 4.85 9.87
CA MET A 27 -2.56 5.53 10.76
C MET A 27 -1.15 5.49 10.21
N ALA A 28 -0.70 4.33 9.71
CA ALA A 28 0.63 4.18 9.14
C ALA A 28 0.81 5.09 7.92
N MET A 29 -0.22 5.22 7.08
CA MET A 29 -0.16 6.08 5.91
C MET A 29 -0.10 7.56 6.32
N ARG A 30 -0.82 7.96 7.35
CA ARG A 30 -0.76 9.33 7.85
C ARG A 30 0.61 9.63 8.45
N GLU A 31 1.20 8.68 9.16
CA GLU A 31 2.56 8.83 9.68
C GLU A 31 3.57 9.00 8.55
N ALA A 32 3.30 8.39 7.41
CA ALA A 32 4.15 8.53 6.23
C ALA A 32 3.93 9.85 5.48
N GLY A 33 2.96 10.66 5.92
CA GLY A 33 2.76 12.00 5.37
C GLY A 33 1.60 12.14 4.40
N TYR A 34 0.75 11.14 4.26
CA TYR A 34 -0.39 11.18 3.34
C TYR A 34 -1.66 11.62 4.05
N ASP A 35 -2.48 12.42 3.36
CA ASP A 35 -3.76 12.84 3.90
C ASP A 35 -4.86 11.81 3.55
N GLN A 36 -6.06 12.04 4.07
CA GLN A 36 -7.17 11.11 3.90
C GLN A 36 -7.57 10.94 2.43
N ASP A 37 -7.56 12.02 1.66
CA ASP A 37 -7.93 11.95 0.24
C ASP A 37 -6.91 11.14 -0.55
N GLU A 38 -5.63 11.33 -0.25
CA GLU A 38 -4.57 10.56 -0.88
C GLU A 38 -4.68 9.08 -0.53
N ILE A 39 -4.97 8.78 0.72
CA ILE A 39 -5.13 7.40 1.19
C ILE A 39 -6.32 6.73 0.49
N SER A 40 -7.45 7.44 0.40
CA SER A 40 -8.65 6.92 -0.27
C SER A 40 -8.40 6.65 -1.74
N SER A 41 -7.70 7.56 -2.41
CA SER A 41 -7.34 7.39 -3.81
C SER A 41 -6.40 6.20 -4.00
N ALA A 42 -5.46 6.01 -3.08
CA ALA A 42 -4.52 4.90 -3.14
C ALA A 42 -5.25 3.56 -3.03
N TRP A 43 -6.22 3.45 -2.12
CA TRP A 43 -7.02 2.25 -1.99
C TRP A 43 -7.74 1.91 -3.30
N ARG A 44 -8.36 2.90 -3.94
CA ARG A 44 -9.07 2.69 -5.20
C ARG A 44 -8.12 2.25 -6.30
N GLU A 45 -6.96 2.89 -6.40
CA GLU A 45 -5.98 2.54 -7.41
C GLU A 45 -5.41 1.13 -7.18
N ALA A 46 -5.13 0.78 -5.94
CA ALA A 46 -4.62 -0.54 -5.61
C ALA A 46 -5.63 -1.62 -5.98
N ARG A 47 -6.92 -1.38 -5.71
CA ARG A 47 -7.98 -2.32 -6.06
C ARG A 47 -8.11 -2.44 -7.57
N ARG A 48 -8.07 -1.31 -8.29
CA ARG A 48 -8.15 -1.30 -9.76
C ARG A 48 -6.98 -2.07 -10.38
N ALA A 49 -5.79 -1.96 -9.79
CA ALA A 49 -4.61 -2.65 -10.28
C ALA A 49 -4.60 -4.14 -9.91
N GLY A 50 -5.55 -4.59 -9.09
CA GLY A 50 -5.62 -5.98 -8.69
C GLY A 50 -4.71 -6.34 -7.51
N TYR A 51 -4.18 -5.35 -6.80
CA TYR A 51 -3.30 -5.59 -5.66
C TYR A 51 -4.08 -5.88 -4.37
N THR A 52 -5.31 -5.38 -4.28
CA THR A 52 -6.16 -5.60 -3.11
C THR A 52 -7.55 -6.05 -3.55
N GLU A 53 -8.26 -6.68 -2.64
CA GLU A 53 -9.64 -7.10 -2.88
C GLU A 53 -10.45 -6.89 -1.62
N SER A 54 -11.76 -6.69 -1.80
CA SER A 54 -12.67 -6.50 -0.67
C SER A 54 -12.94 -7.84 0.01
N THR A 55 -12.94 -7.83 1.33
CA THR A 55 -13.28 -9.03 2.09
C THR A 55 -14.79 -9.12 2.39
N GLY A 56 -15.53 -8.06 2.04
CA GLY A 56 -16.94 -7.99 2.38
C GLY A 56 -17.21 -7.50 3.79
N LEU A 57 -16.17 -7.20 4.56
CA LEU A 57 -16.28 -6.73 5.94
C LEU A 57 -15.80 -5.28 6.08
N GLY A 58 -15.79 -4.53 4.98
CA GLY A 58 -15.34 -3.15 4.99
C GLY A 58 -13.83 -2.99 5.03
N MET A 59 -13.09 -4.08 4.89
CA MET A 59 -11.64 -4.08 4.88
C MET A 59 -11.15 -4.77 3.61
N ASP A 60 -10.05 -4.27 3.07
CA ASP A 60 -9.41 -4.90 1.93
C ASP A 60 -8.24 -5.75 2.40
N ARG A 61 -7.89 -6.73 1.60
CA ARG A 61 -6.70 -7.56 1.83
C ARG A 61 -5.88 -7.63 0.56
N LEU A 62 -4.61 -7.99 0.70
CA LEU A 62 -3.75 -8.19 -0.45
C LEU A 62 -4.17 -9.43 -1.23
N THR A 63 -4.18 -9.30 -2.55
CA THR A 63 -4.29 -10.44 -3.44
C THR A 63 -2.91 -11.09 -3.57
N ALA A 64 -2.83 -12.24 -4.27
CA ALA A 64 -1.54 -12.85 -4.56
C ALA A 64 -0.65 -11.90 -5.36
N VAL A 65 -1.24 -11.14 -6.31
CA VAL A 65 -0.51 -10.15 -7.09
C VAL A 65 0.01 -9.03 -6.19
N GLY A 66 -0.83 -8.56 -5.27
CA GLY A 66 -0.42 -7.52 -4.32
C GLY A 66 0.71 -7.96 -3.42
N ARG A 67 0.65 -9.20 -2.92
CA ARG A 67 1.71 -9.74 -2.07
C ARG A 67 3.02 -9.88 -2.85
N ALA A 68 2.95 -10.33 -4.10
CA ALA A 68 4.12 -10.47 -4.94
C ALA A 68 4.76 -9.09 -5.19
N ARG A 69 3.94 -8.08 -5.46
CA ARG A 69 4.44 -6.73 -5.65
C ARG A 69 5.12 -6.21 -4.39
N ALA A 70 4.47 -6.39 -3.24
CA ALA A 70 5.01 -5.92 -1.97
C ALA A 70 6.35 -6.58 -1.63
N ALA A 71 6.51 -7.85 -1.99
CA ALA A 71 7.73 -8.59 -1.72
C ALA A 71 8.94 -8.05 -2.48
N HIS A 72 8.71 -7.34 -3.58
CA HIS A 72 9.77 -6.76 -4.39
C HIS A 72 10.09 -5.31 -4.04
N LEU A 73 9.34 -4.73 -3.10
CA LEU A 73 9.55 -3.33 -2.73
C LEU A 73 10.66 -3.21 -1.69
N PRO A 74 11.49 -2.16 -1.79
CA PRO A 74 12.51 -1.93 -0.78
C PRO A 74 11.86 -1.54 0.54
N ARG A 75 12.41 -2.06 1.63
CA ARG A 75 11.95 -1.72 2.97
C ARG A 75 13.07 -1.07 3.74
N PRO A 76 12.72 -0.09 4.59
CA PRO A 76 13.72 0.52 5.47
C PRO A 76 14.24 -0.48 6.48
#